data_ed26678355667a14e492f94108cda44b
#
_entry.id   ed26678355667a14e492f94108cda44b
#
_cell.length_a   1.000
_cell.length_b   1.000
_cell.length_c   1.000
_cell.angle_alpha   90.00
_cell.angle_beta   90.00
_cell.angle_gamma   90.00
#
_symmetry.space_group_name_H-M   'P 1'
#
loop_
_entity.id
_entity.type
_entity.pdbx_description
1 polymer ?
#
loop_
_entity_poly.entity_id
_entity_poly.type
_entity_poly.pdbx_seq_one_letter_code
_entity_poly.pdbx_strand_id
1 'polypeptide(L)'
;MRKVILLFLLFLSVAGVRTQGQNITFSHLTTDDGLSQFSVNSLYIDERGIIWIGTREGLNRYNGNDIKSFKLNKNDPNSLFSNTVLRITGNKNGKVYLLCTDGVAEFDLTTQRFKTLLQGNVDAIYFNEKLYIGKREEVFVYNESTGNFDLYYHLAGKDITLSCLHLDEKKNLWMGTTSNGLYCLSGDKKISQPVTRGNIASIYEDSSKELWICTWEEGLYRIKTDSTIENFRHDPKNPNSICTDFVRSCCEDNAGNLWIGTFHGLNRYEKSTGKFQLYTANANKPDGLTHSSIWCIVKDEQGTIWLGTYFGGVNYFNPEYEIYTRYKTGDTEKEGLSSPIVGRMTEDKDGNLWICTEGGGVNVYDRKNNTYRWYRHEEGKNSISHNNVKAIYYDRTNEIMWIGTHLGGLNKLDLRTNRFTVYRMKAGDPTSLPSDIVRDIVPYKDKLVVATQNGVCLFNPATGTCQQLFKETKEGRGIGMVASLCIDKDGTLSVSYTHLRAHETSAHL
;
A
#
# COMPACT_ATOMS: atom_id res chain seq x y z
N MET A 1 5.92 42.49 -57.91
CA MET A 1 5.11 42.09 -56.75
C MET A 1 5.58 40.70 -56.31
N ARG A 2 6.51 40.67 -55.35
CA ARG A 2 7.03 39.41 -54.77
C ARG A 2 6.26 39.16 -53.45
N LYS A 3 5.55 38.04 -53.40
CA LYS A 3 4.88 37.56 -52.19
C LYS A 3 5.94 36.91 -51.30
N VAL A 4 6.22 37.50 -50.14
CA VAL A 4 7.00 36.92 -49.05
C VAL A 4 6.06 35.99 -48.27
N ILE A 5 6.31 34.73 -48.33
CA ILE A 5 5.66 33.71 -47.48
C ILE A 5 6.47 33.64 -46.20
N LEU A 6 5.89 34.14 -45.11
CA LEU A 6 6.42 34.05 -43.76
C LEU A 6 6.05 32.63 -43.23
N LEU A 7 7.04 31.76 -43.14
CA LEU A 7 6.92 30.44 -42.50
C LEU A 7 7.04 30.67 -40.98
N PHE A 8 5.94 30.60 -40.26
CA PHE A 8 5.94 30.53 -38.79
C PHE A 8 6.31 29.08 -38.41
N LEU A 9 7.56 28.86 -38.04
CA LEU A 9 8.00 27.68 -37.35
C LEU A 9 7.49 27.77 -35.89
N LEU A 10 6.38 27.10 -35.59
CA LEU A 10 5.95 26.81 -34.24
C LEU A 10 6.97 25.83 -33.64
N PHE A 11 7.89 26.33 -32.82
CA PHE A 11 8.61 25.51 -31.88
C PHE A 11 7.61 25.04 -30.81
N LEU A 12 7.00 23.89 -31.03
CA LEU A 12 6.41 23.10 -29.95
C LEU A 12 7.58 22.65 -29.07
N SER A 13 7.84 23.40 -28.01
CA SER A 13 8.56 22.90 -26.86
C SER A 13 7.73 21.75 -26.29
N VAL A 14 8.07 20.54 -26.66
CA VAL A 14 7.65 19.35 -25.94
C VAL A 14 8.34 19.44 -24.57
N ALA A 15 7.74 20.22 -23.67
CA ALA A 15 7.99 20.02 -22.26
C ALA A 15 7.62 18.56 -22.01
N GLY A 16 8.64 17.74 -21.78
CA GLY A 16 8.45 16.34 -21.43
C GLY A 16 7.47 16.28 -20.26
N VAL A 17 6.24 15.92 -20.56
CA VAL A 17 5.30 15.53 -19.54
C VAL A 17 5.95 14.34 -18.87
N ARG A 18 6.59 14.58 -17.71
CA ARG A 18 6.91 13.50 -16.79
C ARG A 18 5.57 12.79 -16.60
N THR A 19 5.44 11.60 -17.14
CA THR A 19 4.37 10.70 -16.74
C THR A 19 4.53 10.56 -15.23
N GLN A 20 3.74 11.31 -14.47
CA GLN A 20 3.56 11.04 -13.06
C GLN A 20 3.07 9.62 -13.02
N GLY A 21 3.92 8.72 -12.55
CA GLY A 21 3.57 7.36 -12.35
C GLY A 21 2.32 7.27 -11.49
N GLN A 22 1.58 6.21 -11.65
CA GLN A 22 0.47 5.86 -10.76
C GLN A 22 0.89 6.18 -9.33
N ASN A 23 0.06 6.92 -8.61
CA ASN A 23 0.38 7.38 -7.25
C ASN A 23 0.36 6.15 -6.32
N ILE A 24 1.53 5.52 -6.13
CA ILE A 24 1.66 4.46 -5.12
C ILE A 24 1.42 5.09 -3.75
N THR A 25 0.58 4.42 -2.99
CA THR A 25 0.35 4.73 -1.59
C THR A 25 1.18 3.78 -0.73
N PHE A 26 2.11 4.33 0.04
CA PHE A 26 2.92 3.57 0.99
C PHE A 26 2.23 3.52 2.35
N SER A 27 2.28 2.37 2.98
CA SER A 27 2.06 2.20 4.42
C SER A 27 3.41 2.17 5.12
N HIS A 28 3.45 2.51 6.40
CA HIS A 28 4.69 2.69 7.14
C HIS A 28 4.69 1.91 8.45
N LEU A 29 5.88 1.47 8.87
CA LEU A 29 6.16 1.03 10.24
C LEU A 29 7.33 1.85 10.77
N THR A 30 7.08 2.59 11.83
CA THR A 30 8.00 3.53 12.44
C THR A 30 8.27 3.19 13.92
N THR A 31 9.02 4.01 14.61
CA THR A 31 9.19 3.88 16.07
C THR A 31 7.90 4.10 16.84
N ASP A 32 6.95 4.85 16.28
CA ASP A 32 5.63 5.06 16.91
C ASP A 32 4.78 3.77 16.87
N ASP A 33 5.06 2.88 15.91
CA ASP A 33 4.45 1.56 15.79
C ASP A 33 5.20 0.48 16.62
N GLY A 34 6.30 0.86 17.30
CA GLY A 34 7.09 -0.02 18.15
C GLY A 34 8.40 -0.53 17.52
N LEU A 35 8.79 -0.04 16.33
CA LEU A 35 10.07 -0.36 15.73
C LEU A 35 11.22 0.16 16.62
N SER A 36 12.24 -0.66 16.85
CA SER A 36 13.33 -0.33 17.78
C SER A 36 14.18 0.85 17.33
N GLN A 37 14.25 1.13 16.00
CA GLN A 37 15.00 2.24 15.43
C GLN A 37 14.63 2.46 13.95
N PHE A 38 14.75 3.70 13.46
CA PHE A 38 14.38 4.11 12.09
C PHE A 38 15.26 3.53 10.97
N SER A 39 16.55 3.21 11.26
CA SER A 39 17.46 2.69 10.23
C SER A 39 17.27 1.19 10.07
N VAL A 40 16.68 0.78 8.96
CA VAL A 40 16.42 -0.62 8.64
C VAL A 40 17.52 -1.14 7.72
N ASN A 41 18.36 -2.03 8.23
CA ASN A 41 19.50 -2.59 7.48
C ASN A 41 19.09 -3.79 6.62
N SER A 42 18.15 -4.59 7.10
CA SER A 42 17.73 -5.84 6.44
C SER A 42 16.29 -6.19 6.76
N LEU A 43 15.64 -6.84 5.80
CA LEU A 43 14.32 -7.42 5.90
C LEU A 43 14.39 -8.90 5.52
N TYR A 44 13.63 -9.74 6.19
CA TYR A 44 13.44 -11.16 5.87
C TYR A 44 12.01 -11.56 6.17
N ILE A 45 11.43 -12.42 5.35
CA ILE A 45 10.07 -12.94 5.53
C ILE A 45 10.17 -14.44 5.74
N ASP A 46 9.66 -14.91 6.88
CA ASP A 46 9.66 -16.35 7.18
C ASP A 46 8.49 -17.08 6.51
N GLU A 47 8.46 -18.39 6.62
CA GLU A 47 7.45 -19.28 6.03
C GLU A 47 6.01 -19.05 6.54
N ARG A 48 5.86 -18.29 7.64
CA ARG A 48 4.55 -17.91 8.21
C ARG A 48 4.10 -16.53 7.78
N GLY A 49 4.88 -15.86 6.92
CA GLY A 49 4.64 -14.49 6.49
C GLY A 49 5.00 -13.43 7.54
N ILE A 50 5.75 -13.80 8.59
CA ILE A 50 6.25 -12.87 9.59
C ILE A 50 7.41 -12.05 9.02
N ILE A 51 7.36 -10.73 9.20
CA ILE A 51 8.40 -9.83 8.73
C ILE A 51 9.43 -9.63 9.82
N TRP A 52 10.66 -10.00 9.55
CA TRP A 52 11.82 -9.78 10.41
C TRP A 52 12.59 -8.56 9.95
N ILE A 53 12.83 -7.62 10.87
CA ILE A 53 13.39 -6.31 10.58
C ILE A 53 14.66 -6.12 11.41
N GLY A 54 15.79 -6.08 10.73
CA GLY A 54 17.10 -5.82 11.35
C GLY A 54 17.40 -4.33 11.38
N THR A 55 17.71 -3.82 12.56
CA THR A 55 18.07 -2.43 12.77
C THR A 55 19.43 -2.31 13.48
N ARG A 56 19.89 -1.08 13.75
CA ARG A 56 21.06 -0.82 14.57
C ARG A 56 20.77 -1.00 16.07
N GLU A 57 19.50 -1.14 16.47
CA GLU A 57 19.04 -1.26 17.86
C GLU A 57 18.22 -2.53 18.10
N GLY A 58 18.58 -3.61 17.43
CA GLY A 58 18.00 -4.93 17.63
C GLY A 58 17.31 -5.53 16.41
N LEU A 59 16.76 -6.70 16.64
CA LEU A 59 15.88 -7.44 15.75
C LEU A 59 14.43 -7.14 16.09
N ASN A 60 13.59 -6.89 15.11
CA ASN A 60 12.15 -6.69 15.29
C ASN A 60 11.38 -7.74 14.51
N ARG A 61 10.29 -8.19 15.08
CA ARG A 61 9.33 -9.11 14.46
C ARG A 61 7.99 -8.42 14.31
N TYR A 62 7.49 -8.31 13.09
CA TYR A 62 6.17 -7.79 12.78
C TYR A 62 5.26 -8.91 12.27
N ASN A 63 4.09 -9.09 12.89
CA ASN A 63 3.13 -10.15 12.59
C ASN A 63 1.87 -9.67 11.86
N GLY A 64 1.89 -8.44 11.33
CA GLY A 64 0.74 -7.80 10.69
C GLY A 64 -0.07 -6.91 11.65
N ASN A 65 0.13 -7.02 12.96
CA ASN A 65 -0.61 -6.28 13.98
C ASN A 65 0.30 -5.53 14.96
N ASP A 66 1.32 -6.20 15.49
CA ASP A 66 2.23 -5.64 16.49
C ASP A 66 3.71 -5.90 16.14
N ILE A 67 4.58 -5.05 16.68
CA ILE A 67 6.03 -5.19 16.57
C ILE A 67 6.59 -5.63 17.92
N LYS A 68 7.30 -6.77 17.93
CA LYS A 68 8.09 -7.23 19.07
C LYS A 68 9.57 -7.03 18.79
N SER A 69 10.26 -6.27 19.65
CA SER A 69 11.70 -6.02 19.55
C SER A 69 12.50 -6.97 20.44
N PHE A 70 13.66 -7.41 19.94
CA PHE A 70 14.63 -8.24 20.63
C PHE A 70 15.97 -7.51 20.65
N LYS A 71 16.52 -7.31 21.86
CA LYS A 71 17.77 -6.58 22.09
C LYS A 71 18.72 -7.41 22.96
N LEU A 72 19.98 -6.99 22.98
CA LEU A 72 20.97 -7.51 23.90
C LEU A 72 20.51 -7.30 25.36
N ASN A 73 20.48 -8.38 26.12
CA ASN A 73 20.32 -8.37 27.57
C ASN A 73 21.48 -9.12 28.19
N LYS A 74 22.41 -8.40 28.83
CA LYS A 74 23.61 -8.99 29.46
C LYS A 74 23.30 -10.02 30.56
N ASN A 75 22.11 -9.98 31.13
CA ASN A 75 21.66 -10.89 32.17
C ASN A 75 20.92 -12.14 31.62
N ASP A 76 20.69 -12.21 30.33
CA ASP A 76 20.03 -13.35 29.68
C ASP A 76 20.93 -13.93 28.59
N PRO A 77 21.54 -15.09 28.80
CA PRO A 77 22.42 -15.74 27.81
C PRO A 77 21.69 -16.21 26.55
N ASN A 78 20.34 -16.25 26.57
CA ASN A 78 19.51 -16.58 25.41
C ASN A 78 19.03 -15.34 24.66
N SER A 79 19.50 -14.13 25.03
CA SER A 79 19.21 -12.89 24.32
C SER A 79 20.13 -12.71 23.10
N LEU A 80 19.82 -11.73 22.27
CA LEU A 80 20.70 -11.30 21.18
C LEU A 80 22.03 -10.82 21.77
N PHE A 81 23.16 -11.22 21.19
CA PHE A 81 24.50 -10.88 21.72
C PHE A 81 25.03 -9.52 21.21
N SER A 82 24.43 -8.96 20.16
CA SER A 82 24.77 -7.64 19.59
C SER A 82 23.52 -6.95 19.08
N ASN A 83 23.35 -5.66 19.37
CA ASN A 83 22.14 -4.93 18.94
C ASN A 83 22.15 -4.57 17.46
N THR A 84 23.30 -4.47 16.81
CA THR A 84 23.34 -4.08 15.39
C THR A 84 23.19 -5.30 14.50
N VAL A 85 22.02 -5.45 13.92
CA VAL A 85 21.69 -6.49 12.94
C VAL A 85 21.92 -5.93 11.54
N LEU A 86 22.85 -6.52 10.79
CA LEU A 86 23.26 -6.10 9.46
C LEU A 86 22.49 -6.82 8.34
N ARG A 87 22.34 -8.15 8.48
CA ARG A 87 21.61 -8.99 7.51
C ARG A 87 20.80 -10.06 8.24
N ILE A 88 19.70 -10.46 7.60
CA ILE A 88 18.83 -11.53 8.09
C ILE A 88 18.63 -12.53 6.95
N THR A 89 18.67 -13.81 7.27
CA THR A 89 18.28 -14.92 6.39
C THR A 89 17.62 -16.02 7.22
N GLY A 90 17.05 -17.05 6.61
CA GLY A 90 16.40 -18.12 7.37
C GLY A 90 16.22 -19.40 6.56
N ASN A 91 15.91 -20.48 7.25
CA ASN A 91 15.87 -21.83 6.68
C ASN A 91 14.46 -22.33 6.32
N LYS A 92 13.44 -21.51 6.43
CA LYS A 92 12.03 -21.90 6.25
C LYS A 92 11.56 -23.10 7.10
N ASN A 93 12.37 -23.52 8.08
CA ASN A 93 12.11 -24.64 9.01
C ASN A 93 12.21 -24.16 10.47
N GLY A 94 11.84 -22.89 10.72
CA GLY A 94 11.76 -22.36 12.06
C GLY A 94 13.04 -21.76 12.61
N LYS A 95 14.05 -21.45 11.78
CA LYS A 95 15.27 -20.79 12.20
C LYS A 95 15.55 -19.52 11.40
N VAL A 96 15.89 -18.44 12.09
CA VAL A 96 16.31 -17.16 11.51
C VAL A 96 17.77 -16.93 11.88
N TYR A 97 18.60 -16.65 10.89
CA TYR A 97 20.03 -16.38 11.06
C TYR A 97 20.32 -14.90 10.89
N LEU A 98 21.13 -14.37 11.76
CA LEU A 98 21.44 -12.95 11.85
C LEU A 98 22.94 -12.73 11.70
N LEU A 99 23.32 -11.86 10.76
CA LEU A 99 24.64 -11.26 10.75
C LEU A 99 24.58 -9.99 11.58
N CYS A 100 25.33 -9.98 12.67
CA CYS A 100 25.54 -8.83 13.52
C CYS A 100 26.95 -8.26 13.32
N THR A 101 27.25 -7.07 13.85
CA THR A 101 28.61 -6.50 13.81
C THR A 101 29.67 -7.41 14.43
N ASP A 102 29.28 -8.20 15.44
CA ASP A 102 30.19 -8.98 16.26
C ASP A 102 30.09 -10.49 15.99
N GLY A 103 29.44 -10.91 14.89
CA GLY A 103 29.32 -12.32 14.52
C GLY A 103 27.97 -12.76 13.99
N VAL A 104 27.68 -14.05 14.12
CA VAL A 104 26.47 -14.70 13.62
C VAL A 104 25.66 -15.32 14.76
N ALA A 105 24.35 -15.03 14.78
CA ALA A 105 23.39 -15.63 15.68
C ALA A 105 22.33 -16.45 14.93
N GLU A 106 21.79 -17.46 15.60
CA GLU A 106 20.58 -18.19 15.23
C GLU A 106 19.47 -17.79 16.20
N PHE A 107 18.27 -17.53 15.70
CA PHE A 107 17.05 -17.42 16.48
C PHE A 107 16.13 -18.59 16.15
N ASP A 108 15.78 -19.37 17.15
CA ASP A 108 14.85 -20.48 17.00
C ASP A 108 13.43 -20.01 17.26
N LEU A 109 12.56 -20.16 16.27
CA LEU A 109 11.18 -19.67 16.29
C LEU A 109 10.29 -20.45 17.27
N THR A 110 10.66 -21.71 17.59
CA THR A 110 9.89 -22.57 18.49
C THR A 110 10.18 -22.23 19.94
N THR A 111 11.47 -22.16 20.27
CA THR A 111 11.92 -21.87 21.66
C THR A 111 11.99 -20.39 21.97
N GLN A 112 11.98 -19.53 20.94
CA GLN A 112 12.17 -18.07 21.01
C GLN A 112 13.50 -17.67 21.70
N ARG A 113 14.56 -18.45 21.47
CA ARG A 113 15.89 -18.22 22.06
C ARG A 113 16.92 -17.94 20.98
N PHE A 114 17.89 -17.12 21.34
CA PHE A 114 19.07 -16.88 20.52
C PHE A 114 20.18 -17.86 20.89
N LYS A 115 20.95 -18.26 19.87
CA LYS A 115 22.19 -19.01 20.01
C LYS A 115 23.26 -18.29 19.19
N THR A 116 24.38 -17.94 19.80
CA THR A 116 25.55 -17.45 19.08
C THR A 116 26.21 -18.62 18.36
N LEU A 117 26.31 -18.52 17.01
CA LEU A 117 26.95 -19.54 16.18
C LEU A 117 28.44 -19.24 15.98
N LEU A 118 28.79 -17.96 15.81
CA LEU A 118 30.16 -17.51 15.57
C LEU A 118 30.32 -16.10 16.14
N GLN A 119 31.44 -15.86 16.84
CA GLN A 119 31.87 -14.51 17.23
C GLN A 119 33.03 -14.04 16.36
N GLY A 120 33.09 -12.73 16.11
CA GLY A 120 34.12 -12.07 15.32
C GLY A 120 33.61 -11.58 13.97
N ASN A 121 34.50 -11.00 13.19
CA ASN A 121 34.15 -10.35 11.94
C ASN A 121 33.66 -11.39 10.90
N VAL A 122 32.47 -11.15 10.39
CA VAL A 122 31.85 -11.86 9.27
C VAL A 122 31.30 -10.79 8.32
N ASP A 123 31.54 -10.94 7.02
CA ASP A 123 31.27 -9.92 6.02
C ASP A 123 29.96 -10.18 5.28
N ALA A 124 29.59 -11.47 5.10
CA ALA A 124 28.39 -11.88 4.40
C ALA A 124 27.73 -13.09 5.04
N ILE A 125 26.41 -13.19 4.88
CA ILE A 125 25.60 -14.35 5.30
C ILE A 125 24.59 -14.68 4.20
N TYR A 126 24.37 -15.97 3.96
CA TYR A 126 23.38 -16.45 3.01
C TYR A 126 22.89 -17.85 3.39
N PHE A 127 21.60 -18.08 3.25
CA PHE A 127 21.02 -19.40 3.45
C PHE A 127 20.35 -19.93 2.17
N ASN A 128 20.73 -21.14 1.77
CA ASN A 128 20.03 -21.96 0.77
C ASN A 128 20.37 -23.41 1.05
N GLU A 129 19.44 -24.20 1.60
CA GLU A 129 19.65 -25.56 2.14
C GLU A 129 20.68 -25.62 3.27
N LYS A 130 21.75 -24.84 3.20
CA LYS A 130 22.80 -24.69 4.22
C LYS A 130 23.06 -23.20 4.50
N LEU A 131 23.60 -22.94 5.69
CA LEU A 131 24.04 -21.60 6.05
C LEU A 131 25.47 -21.39 5.57
N TYR A 132 25.68 -20.39 4.73
CA TYR A 132 26.98 -19.94 4.24
C TYR A 132 27.36 -18.61 4.90
N ILE A 133 28.61 -18.42 5.22
CA ILE A 133 29.15 -17.15 5.64
C ILE A 133 30.37 -16.79 4.81
N GLY A 134 30.54 -15.50 4.56
CA GLY A 134 31.75 -14.92 3.95
C GLY A 134 32.60 -14.23 5.01
N LYS A 135 33.91 -14.51 5.03
CA LYS A 135 34.86 -13.86 5.89
C LYS A 135 36.10 -13.51 5.10
N ARG A 136 36.28 -12.22 4.80
CA ARG A 136 37.26 -11.74 3.83
C ARG A 136 37.11 -12.45 2.48
N GLU A 137 38.16 -13.18 2.02
CA GLU A 137 38.20 -13.96 0.79
C GLU A 137 37.70 -15.42 0.94
N GLU A 138 37.23 -15.82 2.11
CA GLU A 138 36.85 -17.19 2.40
C GLU A 138 35.35 -17.34 2.58
N VAL A 139 34.80 -18.44 2.04
CA VAL A 139 33.44 -18.87 2.25
C VAL A 139 33.44 -20.11 3.10
N PHE A 140 32.64 -20.10 4.17
CA PHE A 140 32.44 -21.24 5.07
C PHE A 140 30.99 -21.69 5.00
N VAL A 141 30.77 -22.98 5.33
CA VAL A 141 29.44 -23.57 5.46
C VAL A 141 29.25 -24.10 6.87
N TYR A 142 28.10 -23.82 7.47
CA TYR A 142 27.76 -24.31 8.80
C TYR A 142 27.45 -25.81 8.77
N ASN A 143 28.10 -26.56 9.61
CA ASN A 143 27.93 -27.97 9.83
C ASN A 143 27.09 -28.18 11.09
N GLU A 144 25.83 -28.50 10.93
CA GLU A 144 24.90 -28.69 12.07
C GLU A 144 25.31 -29.83 12.99
N SER A 145 25.98 -30.88 12.47
CA SER A 145 26.38 -32.04 13.25
C SER A 145 27.52 -31.74 14.22
N THR A 146 28.46 -30.89 13.80
CA THR A 146 29.63 -30.50 14.61
C THR A 146 29.43 -29.18 15.34
N GLY A 147 28.48 -28.35 14.87
CA GLY A 147 28.29 -26.99 15.33
C GLY A 147 29.36 -26.00 14.86
N ASN A 148 30.21 -26.39 13.92
CA ASN A 148 31.32 -25.58 13.41
C ASN A 148 31.04 -25.08 11.99
N PHE A 149 31.87 -24.15 11.53
CA PHE A 149 31.92 -23.68 10.16
C PHE A 149 33.10 -24.31 9.44
N ASP A 150 32.83 -25.12 8.44
CA ASP A 150 33.84 -25.77 7.60
C ASP A 150 34.17 -24.91 6.39
N LEU A 151 35.46 -24.80 6.00
CA LEU A 151 35.89 -24.04 4.83
C LEU A 151 35.28 -24.68 3.57
N TYR A 152 34.49 -23.89 2.82
CA TYR A 152 33.87 -24.31 1.57
C TYR A 152 34.69 -23.92 0.36
N TYR A 153 35.17 -22.65 0.32
CA TYR A 153 35.96 -22.13 -0.78
C TYR A 153 36.87 -20.97 -0.31
N HIS A 154 38.05 -20.88 -0.88
CA HIS A 154 38.98 -19.77 -0.73
C HIS A 154 39.18 -19.06 -2.08
N LEU A 155 38.80 -17.79 -2.17
CA LEU A 155 38.89 -16.96 -3.35
C LEU A 155 40.33 -16.41 -3.45
N ALA A 156 41.08 -16.88 -4.45
CA ALA A 156 42.46 -16.45 -4.62
C ALA A 156 42.54 -14.97 -5.05
N GLY A 157 43.32 -14.17 -4.32
CA GLY A 157 43.53 -12.75 -4.60
C GLY A 157 44.06 -12.01 -3.38
N LYS A 158 44.45 -10.75 -3.56
CA LYS A 158 44.86 -9.87 -2.46
C LYS A 158 43.74 -8.89 -2.13
N ASP A 159 43.57 -8.61 -0.85
CA ASP A 159 42.66 -7.58 -0.34
C ASP A 159 41.21 -7.76 -0.79
N ILE A 160 40.75 -9.02 -0.90
CA ILE A 160 39.37 -9.34 -1.22
C ILE A 160 38.56 -9.37 0.08
N THR A 161 37.42 -8.66 0.10
CA THR A 161 36.43 -8.76 1.14
C THR A 161 35.08 -9.05 0.52
N LEU A 162 34.45 -10.15 0.91
CA LEU A 162 33.11 -10.52 0.44
C LEU A 162 32.08 -9.55 0.99
N SER A 163 31.06 -9.23 0.21
CA SER A 163 29.94 -8.34 0.60
C SER A 163 28.61 -9.04 0.60
N CYS A 164 28.42 -9.99 -0.32
CA CYS A 164 27.21 -10.80 -0.44
C CYS A 164 27.49 -12.14 -1.11
N LEU A 165 26.60 -13.09 -0.83
CA LEU A 165 26.63 -14.44 -1.40
C LEU A 165 25.27 -14.76 -2.00
N HIS A 166 25.23 -15.55 -3.07
CA HIS A 166 24.02 -16.07 -3.67
C HIS A 166 24.29 -17.41 -4.34
N LEU A 167 23.42 -18.37 -4.15
CA LEU A 167 23.46 -19.67 -4.85
C LEU A 167 22.32 -19.69 -5.85
N ASP A 168 22.65 -19.72 -7.14
CA ASP A 168 21.65 -19.76 -8.20
C ASP A 168 21.00 -21.15 -8.32
N GLU A 169 19.93 -21.25 -9.11
CA GLU A 169 19.23 -22.53 -9.32
C GLU A 169 20.13 -23.63 -9.91
N LYS A 170 21.17 -23.26 -10.67
CA LYS A 170 22.17 -24.18 -11.22
C LYS A 170 23.23 -24.60 -10.20
N LYS A 171 23.08 -24.17 -8.93
CA LYS A 171 24.04 -24.40 -7.83
C LYS A 171 25.41 -23.74 -8.07
N ASN A 172 25.49 -22.66 -8.84
CA ASN A 172 26.68 -21.82 -8.89
C ASN A 172 26.67 -20.86 -7.70
N LEU A 173 27.82 -20.75 -7.02
CA LEU A 173 27.97 -19.80 -5.92
C LEU A 173 28.49 -18.47 -6.47
N TRP A 174 27.64 -17.45 -6.37
CA TRP A 174 27.97 -16.08 -6.73
C TRP A 174 28.48 -15.34 -5.49
N MET A 175 29.62 -14.68 -5.64
CA MET A 175 30.34 -14.01 -4.57
C MET A 175 30.58 -12.56 -4.96
N GLY A 176 29.83 -11.64 -4.34
CA GLY A 176 30.06 -10.20 -4.46
C GLY A 176 31.17 -9.75 -3.51
N THR A 177 31.95 -8.76 -3.93
CA THR A 177 33.05 -8.19 -3.15
C THR A 177 32.90 -6.68 -2.98
N THR A 178 33.61 -6.10 -2.02
CA THR A 178 33.54 -4.64 -1.76
C THR A 178 34.33 -3.80 -2.76
N SER A 179 35.29 -4.39 -3.51
CA SER A 179 36.15 -3.63 -4.42
C SER A 179 36.60 -4.39 -5.68
N ASN A 180 36.40 -5.71 -5.70
CA ASN A 180 36.93 -6.58 -6.74
C ASN A 180 35.86 -7.14 -7.67
N GLY A 181 34.62 -6.60 -7.63
CA GLY A 181 33.54 -7.02 -8.49
C GLY A 181 32.87 -8.33 -8.05
N LEU A 182 32.36 -9.07 -9.04
CA LEU A 182 31.55 -10.27 -8.85
C LEU A 182 32.29 -11.51 -9.36
N TYR A 183 32.33 -12.54 -8.54
CA TYR A 183 32.89 -13.85 -8.90
C TYR A 183 31.76 -14.90 -8.91
N CYS A 184 31.94 -15.91 -9.79
CA CYS A 184 31.04 -17.06 -9.88
C CYS A 184 31.85 -18.35 -9.79
N LEU A 185 31.58 -19.17 -8.81
CA LEU A 185 32.10 -20.53 -8.68
C LEU A 185 31.04 -21.50 -9.19
N SER A 186 31.32 -22.12 -10.34
CA SER A 186 30.42 -23.12 -10.93
C SER A 186 30.46 -24.46 -10.19
N GLY A 187 29.44 -25.29 -10.38
CA GLY A 187 29.35 -26.61 -9.77
C GLY A 187 30.53 -27.55 -10.09
N ASP A 188 31.21 -27.36 -11.20
CA ASP A 188 32.46 -28.06 -11.58
C ASP A 188 33.75 -27.41 -10.99
N LYS A 189 33.56 -26.49 -10.02
CA LYS A 189 34.61 -25.73 -9.31
C LYS A 189 35.46 -24.82 -10.19
N LYS A 190 34.96 -24.42 -11.35
CA LYS A 190 35.60 -23.36 -12.14
C LYS A 190 35.17 -22.00 -11.65
N ILE A 191 36.13 -21.07 -11.56
CA ILE A 191 35.89 -19.69 -11.18
C ILE A 191 35.84 -18.78 -12.41
N SER A 192 34.86 -17.88 -12.47
CA SER A 192 34.78 -16.80 -13.45
C SER A 192 34.53 -15.49 -12.77
N GLN A 193 34.87 -14.37 -13.41
CA GLN A 193 34.66 -13.02 -12.90
C GLN A 193 33.96 -12.17 -13.96
N PRO A 194 32.62 -12.28 -14.09
CA PRO A 194 31.87 -11.57 -15.14
C PRO A 194 31.83 -10.05 -14.94
N VAL A 195 31.90 -9.56 -13.71
CA VAL A 195 32.00 -8.14 -13.35
C VAL A 195 33.29 -7.95 -12.58
N THR A 196 34.26 -7.29 -13.17
CA THR A 196 35.65 -7.25 -12.70
C THR A 196 35.99 -6.11 -11.77
N ARG A 197 35.04 -5.19 -11.52
CA ARG A 197 35.27 -3.98 -10.71
C ARG A 197 33.98 -3.70 -9.89
N GLY A 198 34.09 -2.73 -8.99
CA GLY A 198 32.98 -2.19 -8.24
C GLY A 198 32.67 -2.94 -6.96
N ASN A 199 31.94 -2.28 -6.11
CA ASN A 199 31.39 -2.81 -4.87
C ASN A 199 30.01 -3.41 -5.14
N ILE A 200 29.88 -4.72 -4.94
CA ILE A 200 28.62 -5.45 -5.13
C ILE A 200 27.81 -5.35 -3.83
N ALA A 201 26.65 -4.73 -3.89
CA ALA A 201 25.76 -4.53 -2.73
C ALA A 201 24.84 -5.73 -2.49
N SER A 202 24.26 -6.29 -3.55
CA SER A 202 23.39 -7.47 -3.49
C SER A 202 23.28 -8.17 -4.85
N ILE A 203 22.81 -9.41 -4.80
CA ILE A 203 22.56 -10.27 -5.97
C ILE A 203 21.12 -10.78 -5.83
N TYR A 204 20.35 -10.70 -6.90
CA TYR A 204 18.99 -11.18 -6.97
C TYR A 204 18.76 -12.01 -8.24
N GLU A 205 18.16 -13.19 -8.12
CA GLU A 205 17.73 -14.02 -9.25
C GLU A 205 16.23 -13.84 -9.47
N ASP A 206 15.83 -13.44 -10.67
CA ASP A 206 14.43 -13.22 -11.00
C ASP A 206 13.70 -14.50 -11.44
N SER A 207 12.41 -14.42 -11.69
CA SER A 207 11.58 -15.55 -12.14
C SER A 207 12.03 -16.14 -13.48
N SER A 208 12.70 -15.34 -14.32
CA SER A 208 13.30 -15.78 -15.61
C SER A 208 14.68 -16.39 -15.45
N LYS A 209 15.20 -16.53 -14.22
CA LYS A 209 16.55 -17.04 -13.90
C LYS A 209 17.67 -16.14 -14.40
N GLU A 210 17.41 -14.86 -14.51
CA GLU A 210 18.37 -13.83 -14.78
C GLU A 210 18.85 -13.20 -13.48
N LEU A 211 20.16 -12.91 -13.42
CA LEU A 211 20.77 -12.34 -12.23
C LEU A 211 20.86 -10.83 -12.34
N TRP A 212 20.38 -10.17 -11.31
CA TRP A 212 20.45 -8.72 -11.14
C TRP A 212 21.46 -8.39 -10.07
N ILE A 213 22.49 -7.62 -10.45
CA ILE A 213 23.63 -7.29 -9.60
C ILE A 213 23.58 -5.81 -9.27
N CYS A 214 23.30 -5.52 -8.03
CA CYS A 214 23.25 -4.15 -7.51
C CYS A 214 24.66 -3.69 -7.12
N THR A 215 25.07 -2.51 -7.55
CA THR A 215 26.40 -1.97 -7.27
C THR A 215 26.35 -0.60 -6.61
N TRP A 216 27.40 -0.25 -5.86
CA TRP A 216 27.46 1.03 -5.15
C TRP A 216 27.76 2.23 -6.05
N GLU A 217 28.37 2.07 -7.21
CA GLU A 217 28.80 3.20 -8.04
C GLU A 217 28.75 2.92 -9.55
N GLU A 218 28.34 1.70 -9.93
CA GLU A 218 28.36 1.28 -11.32
C GLU A 218 26.97 0.94 -11.87
N GLY A 219 25.90 1.31 -11.17
CA GLY A 219 24.54 1.08 -11.58
C GLY A 219 24.08 -0.35 -11.32
N LEU A 220 23.23 -0.86 -12.19
CA LEU A 220 22.60 -2.16 -12.11
C LEU A 220 23.05 -3.03 -13.29
N TYR A 221 23.63 -4.20 -12.99
CA TYR A 221 23.94 -5.18 -14.05
C TYR A 221 22.85 -6.26 -14.11
N ARG A 222 22.59 -6.74 -15.31
CA ARG A 222 21.77 -7.90 -15.60
C ARG A 222 22.61 -8.93 -16.32
N ILE A 223 22.68 -10.14 -15.78
CA ILE A 223 23.32 -11.29 -16.43
C ILE A 223 22.19 -12.21 -16.89
N LYS A 224 22.02 -12.32 -18.20
CA LYS A 224 21.00 -13.15 -18.81
C LYS A 224 21.38 -14.63 -18.79
N THR A 225 20.41 -15.49 -19.04
CA THR A 225 20.60 -16.95 -19.08
C THR A 225 21.57 -17.42 -20.16
N ASP A 226 21.75 -16.62 -21.23
CA ASP A 226 22.74 -16.82 -22.30
C ASP A 226 24.14 -16.23 -21.98
N SER A 227 24.31 -15.76 -20.73
CA SER A 227 25.53 -15.09 -20.23
C SER A 227 25.80 -13.70 -20.81
N THR A 228 24.86 -13.11 -21.55
CA THR A 228 24.93 -11.70 -21.97
C THR A 228 24.81 -10.79 -20.74
N ILE A 229 25.67 -9.78 -20.67
CA ILE A 229 25.72 -8.80 -19.59
C ILE A 229 25.23 -7.45 -20.09
N GLU A 230 24.22 -6.89 -19.41
CA GLU A 230 23.75 -5.53 -19.63
C GLU A 230 24.06 -4.68 -18.40
N ASN A 231 24.36 -3.39 -18.60
CA ASN A 231 24.58 -2.45 -17.51
C ASN A 231 23.65 -1.24 -17.67
N PHE A 232 22.81 -1.01 -16.67
CA PHE A 232 21.89 0.13 -16.59
C PHE A 232 22.52 1.21 -15.71
N ARG A 233 22.83 2.35 -16.31
CA ARG A 233 23.44 3.48 -15.63
C ARG A 233 22.54 4.72 -15.65
N HIS A 234 22.78 5.61 -14.71
CA HIS A 234 22.13 6.91 -14.68
C HIS A 234 22.58 7.76 -15.87
N ASP A 235 21.61 8.26 -16.63
CA ASP A 235 21.83 9.26 -17.69
C ASP A 235 20.98 10.50 -17.39
N PRO A 236 21.61 11.64 -17.02
CA PRO A 236 20.87 12.87 -16.70
C PRO A 236 20.06 13.44 -17.88
N LYS A 237 20.37 13.00 -19.12
CA LYS A 237 19.65 13.41 -20.33
C LYS A 237 18.47 12.48 -20.65
N ASN A 238 18.42 11.31 -20.05
CA ASN A 238 17.36 10.33 -20.26
C ASN A 238 16.48 10.19 -19.00
N PRO A 239 15.27 10.79 -18.97
CA PRO A 239 14.39 10.71 -17.81
C PRO A 239 13.85 9.29 -17.52
N ASN A 240 14.03 8.34 -18.47
CA ASN A 240 13.65 6.95 -18.31
C ASN A 240 14.85 6.05 -17.90
N SER A 241 16.00 6.62 -17.56
CA SER A 241 17.14 5.88 -17.00
C SER A 241 16.96 5.70 -15.48
N ILE A 242 17.72 4.78 -14.89
CA ILE A 242 17.82 4.65 -13.44
C ILE A 242 18.22 5.99 -12.79
N CYS A 243 17.68 6.30 -11.62
CA CYS A 243 17.85 7.64 -11.03
C CYS A 243 19.28 7.93 -10.52
N THR A 244 20.07 6.90 -10.27
CA THR A 244 21.44 6.99 -9.74
C THR A 244 22.19 5.67 -9.97
N ASP A 245 23.52 5.72 -10.00
CA ASP A 245 24.37 4.53 -10.07
C ASP A 245 24.58 3.83 -8.71
N PHE A 246 24.09 4.41 -7.61
CA PHE A 246 24.17 3.83 -6.26
C PHE A 246 22.97 2.91 -6.00
N VAL A 247 23.08 1.65 -6.42
CA VAL A 247 22.01 0.63 -6.32
C VAL A 247 22.31 -0.34 -5.19
N ARG A 248 21.31 -0.64 -4.36
CA ARG A 248 21.53 -1.45 -3.14
C ARG A 248 20.81 -2.78 -3.11
N SER A 249 19.58 -2.82 -3.55
CA SER A 249 18.75 -4.02 -3.49
C SER A 249 17.66 -3.97 -4.55
N CYS A 250 17.20 -5.13 -5.01
CA CYS A 250 16.06 -5.21 -5.90
C CYS A 250 15.25 -6.48 -5.65
N CYS A 251 13.99 -6.47 -6.10
CA CYS A 251 13.13 -7.65 -6.18
C CYS A 251 12.13 -7.51 -7.33
N GLU A 252 11.62 -8.63 -7.81
CA GLU A 252 10.59 -8.69 -8.86
C GLU A 252 9.19 -8.72 -8.27
N ASP A 253 8.24 -7.94 -8.82
CA ASP A 253 6.82 -8.05 -8.50
C ASP A 253 6.13 -9.22 -9.23
N ASN A 254 4.85 -9.47 -8.94
CA ASN A 254 4.11 -10.56 -9.59
C ASN A 254 3.79 -10.29 -11.07
N ALA A 255 3.90 -9.03 -11.52
CA ALA A 255 3.75 -8.64 -12.93
C ALA A 255 5.08 -8.74 -13.72
N GLY A 256 6.18 -9.12 -13.06
CA GLY A 256 7.51 -9.26 -13.68
C GLY A 256 8.30 -7.95 -13.78
N ASN A 257 7.85 -6.84 -13.15
CA ASN A 257 8.65 -5.62 -13.08
C ASN A 257 9.65 -5.71 -11.93
N LEU A 258 10.80 -5.06 -12.09
CA LEU A 258 11.82 -5.02 -11.06
C LEU A 258 11.72 -3.73 -10.24
N TRP A 259 11.63 -3.87 -8.93
CA TRP A 259 11.70 -2.78 -7.96
C TRP A 259 13.11 -2.66 -7.42
N ILE A 260 13.68 -1.47 -7.51
CA ILE A 260 15.10 -1.24 -7.29
C ILE A 260 15.28 -0.13 -6.27
N GLY A 261 15.84 -0.48 -5.13
CA GLY A 261 16.21 0.45 -4.06
C GLY A 261 17.55 1.09 -4.31
N THR A 262 17.57 2.40 -4.29
CA THR A 262 18.76 3.19 -4.52
C THR A 262 19.01 4.19 -3.40
N PHE A 263 20.11 4.93 -3.49
CA PHE A 263 20.39 6.01 -2.55
C PHE A 263 19.43 7.20 -2.72
N HIS A 264 18.87 7.41 -3.93
CA HIS A 264 18.07 8.58 -4.28
C HIS A 264 16.58 8.28 -4.57
N GLY A 265 16.10 7.08 -4.28
CA GLY A 265 14.70 6.73 -4.45
C GLY A 265 14.48 5.26 -4.76
N LEU A 266 13.22 4.91 -4.92
CA LEU A 266 12.77 3.63 -5.41
C LEU A 266 12.53 3.74 -6.92
N ASN A 267 13.15 2.87 -7.70
CA ASN A 267 12.88 2.78 -9.13
C ASN A 267 12.06 1.53 -9.43
N ARG A 268 11.11 1.65 -10.36
CA ARG A 268 10.44 0.52 -11.00
C ARG A 268 10.99 0.40 -12.41
N TYR A 269 11.57 -0.75 -12.75
CA TYR A 269 11.98 -1.07 -14.10
C TYR A 269 10.92 -1.95 -14.76
N GLU A 270 10.31 -1.46 -15.81
CA GLU A 270 9.34 -2.18 -16.60
C GLU A 270 10.06 -2.97 -17.70
N LYS A 271 10.20 -4.29 -17.53
CA LYS A 271 10.95 -5.15 -18.46
C LYS A 271 10.41 -5.11 -19.89
N SER A 272 9.10 -4.91 -20.07
CA SER A 272 8.42 -4.86 -21.38
C SER A 272 8.79 -3.63 -22.21
N THR A 273 9.04 -2.48 -21.56
CA THR A 273 9.33 -1.20 -22.21
C THR A 273 10.78 -0.74 -22.07
N GLY A 274 11.53 -1.36 -21.14
CA GLY A 274 12.90 -0.97 -20.80
C GLY A 274 13.00 0.37 -20.07
N LYS A 275 11.91 0.88 -19.49
CA LYS A 275 11.87 2.19 -18.83
C LYS A 275 11.93 2.09 -17.32
N PHE A 276 12.60 3.08 -16.73
CA PHE A 276 12.62 3.29 -15.28
C PHE A 276 11.64 4.38 -14.88
N GLN A 277 10.94 4.15 -13.80
CA GLN A 277 10.07 5.11 -13.14
C GLN A 277 10.57 5.36 -11.73
N LEU A 278 10.68 6.62 -11.32
CA LEU A 278 11.23 7.03 -10.04
C LEU A 278 10.14 7.42 -9.04
N TYR A 279 10.28 6.95 -7.80
CA TYR A 279 9.51 7.36 -6.62
C TYR A 279 10.47 7.90 -5.56
N THR A 280 10.22 9.12 -5.08
CA THR A 280 11.05 9.79 -4.07
C THR A 280 10.22 10.16 -2.84
N ALA A 281 10.89 10.34 -1.72
CA ALA A 281 10.26 10.88 -0.52
C ALA A 281 9.72 12.29 -0.77
N ASN A 282 8.53 12.55 -0.24
CA ASN A 282 7.90 13.86 -0.30
C ASN A 282 7.25 14.16 1.06
N ALA A 283 7.80 15.10 1.80
CA ALA A 283 7.30 15.50 3.12
C ALA A 283 5.84 15.97 3.13
N ASN A 284 5.33 16.45 1.98
CA ASN A 284 3.94 16.90 1.85
C ASN A 284 2.94 15.78 1.53
N LYS A 285 3.40 14.53 1.42
CA LYS A 285 2.55 13.36 1.17
C LYS A 285 2.65 12.40 2.33
N PRO A 286 1.68 12.39 3.27
CA PRO A 286 1.71 11.49 4.44
C PRO A 286 1.76 10.00 4.08
N ASP A 287 1.28 9.65 2.88
CA ASP A 287 1.28 8.30 2.31
C ASP A 287 2.34 8.13 1.21
N GLY A 288 3.29 9.03 1.13
CA GLY A 288 4.46 8.93 0.26
C GLY A 288 5.56 8.07 0.87
N LEU A 289 6.62 7.84 0.11
CA LEU A 289 7.85 7.22 0.60
C LEU A 289 8.44 8.10 1.73
N THR A 290 8.74 7.52 2.90
CA THR A 290 9.23 8.26 4.08
C THR A 290 10.67 8.76 3.92
N HIS A 291 11.51 8.02 3.19
CA HIS A 291 12.91 8.36 2.95
C HIS A 291 13.39 7.82 1.61
N SER A 292 14.13 8.64 0.83
CA SER A 292 14.59 8.24 -0.51
C SER A 292 15.72 7.20 -0.51
N SER A 293 16.51 7.08 0.56
CA SER A 293 17.58 6.08 0.61
C SER A 293 17.04 4.72 1.04
N ILE A 294 16.88 3.82 0.09
CA ILE A 294 16.38 2.46 0.28
C ILE A 294 17.57 1.50 0.48
N TRP A 295 17.55 0.72 1.56
CA TRP A 295 18.64 -0.20 1.91
C TRP A 295 18.37 -1.64 1.53
N CYS A 296 17.16 -2.09 1.72
CA CYS A 296 16.75 -3.45 1.39
C CYS A 296 15.32 -3.48 0.87
N ILE A 297 15.04 -4.46 0.00
CA ILE A 297 13.72 -4.72 -0.57
C ILE A 297 13.46 -6.22 -0.48
N VAL A 298 12.27 -6.60 -0.08
CA VAL A 298 11.77 -7.98 -0.14
C VAL A 298 10.31 -7.97 -0.58
N LYS A 299 9.86 -9.07 -1.18
CA LYS A 299 8.46 -9.30 -1.55
C LYS A 299 7.89 -10.46 -0.74
N ASP A 300 6.67 -10.31 -0.22
CA ASP A 300 5.94 -11.41 0.40
C ASP A 300 5.16 -12.26 -0.62
N GLU A 301 4.55 -13.34 -0.13
CA GLU A 301 3.78 -14.25 -0.98
C GLU A 301 2.49 -13.61 -1.53
N GLN A 302 1.97 -12.58 -0.86
CA GLN A 302 0.81 -11.80 -1.30
C GLN A 302 1.16 -10.73 -2.34
N GLY A 303 2.43 -10.59 -2.71
CA GLY A 303 2.92 -9.60 -3.67
C GLY A 303 3.20 -8.22 -3.06
N THR A 304 3.12 -8.06 -1.74
CA THR A 304 3.48 -6.81 -1.06
C THR A 304 5.00 -6.59 -1.10
N ILE A 305 5.41 -5.42 -1.53
CA ILE A 305 6.81 -4.99 -1.55
C ILE A 305 7.13 -4.26 -0.24
N TRP A 306 8.12 -4.76 0.48
CA TRP A 306 8.60 -4.22 1.74
C TRP A 306 9.96 -3.55 1.55
N LEU A 307 10.09 -2.32 2.00
CA LEU A 307 11.26 -1.47 1.82
C LEU A 307 11.84 -1.09 3.19
N GLY A 308 13.09 -1.42 3.42
CA GLY A 308 13.83 -0.86 4.56
C GLY A 308 14.56 0.41 4.13
N THR A 309 14.42 1.49 4.90
CA THR A 309 15.03 2.78 4.60
C THR A 309 16.10 3.19 5.60
N TYR A 310 16.93 4.18 5.23
CA TYR A 310 18.02 4.66 6.08
C TYR A 310 17.53 5.36 7.35
N PHE A 311 16.46 6.21 7.24
CA PHE A 311 15.93 6.99 8.37
C PHE A 311 14.39 7.09 8.39
N GLY A 312 13.68 6.29 7.62
CA GLY A 312 12.22 6.36 7.51
C GLY A 312 11.49 5.08 7.96
N GLY A 313 12.17 4.18 8.67
CA GLY A 313 11.58 2.90 9.06
C GLY A 313 11.35 1.97 7.87
N VAL A 314 10.28 1.17 7.95
CA VAL A 314 9.82 0.29 6.87
C VAL A 314 8.69 0.96 6.12
N ASN A 315 8.75 0.92 4.80
CA ASN A 315 7.63 1.29 3.92
C ASN A 315 7.16 0.04 3.20
N TYR A 316 5.87 -0.08 2.95
CA TYR A 316 5.34 -1.21 2.20
C TYR A 316 4.13 -0.82 1.36
N PHE A 317 3.95 -1.50 0.23
CA PHE A 317 2.84 -1.32 -0.69
C PHE A 317 2.65 -2.58 -1.50
N ASN A 318 1.45 -2.77 -2.05
CA ASN A 318 1.21 -3.87 -2.98
C ASN A 318 0.86 -3.28 -4.36
N PRO A 319 1.69 -3.52 -5.39
CA PRO A 319 1.46 -3.01 -6.74
C PRO A 319 0.13 -3.45 -7.37
N GLU A 320 -0.41 -4.60 -6.96
CA GLU A 320 -1.68 -5.13 -7.47
C GLU A 320 -2.90 -4.36 -6.96
N TYR A 321 -2.77 -3.67 -5.82
CA TYR A 321 -3.86 -2.87 -5.22
C TYR A 321 -3.89 -1.42 -5.73
N GLU A 322 -3.01 -1.02 -6.64
CA GLU A 322 -3.04 0.30 -7.29
C GLU A 322 -4.27 0.52 -8.18
N ILE A 323 -5.01 -0.54 -8.51
CA ILE A 323 -6.28 -0.46 -9.26
C ILE A 323 -7.40 0.21 -8.45
N TYR A 324 -7.27 0.32 -7.13
CA TYR A 324 -8.27 0.94 -6.27
C TYR A 324 -7.96 2.42 -6.06
N THR A 325 -8.88 3.29 -6.49
CA THR A 325 -8.81 4.72 -6.16
C THR A 325 -9.15 4.92 -4.69
N ARG A 326 -8.21 5.47 -3.92
CA ARG A 326 -8.43 5.82 -2.50
C ARG A 326 -8.88 7.27 -2.40
N TYR A 327 -10.05 7.47 -1.81
CA TYR A 327 -10.56 8.78 -1.44
C TYR A 327 -10.21 9.06 0.01
N LYS A 328 -9.39 10.09 0.27
CA LYS A 328 -8.93 10.48 1.61
C LYS A 328 -9.63 11.74 2.08
N THR A 329 -9.60 11.98 3.37
CA THR A 329 -9.99 13.26 3.96
C THR A 329 -8.94 14.33 3.66
N GLY A 330 -9.41 15.57 3.52
CA GLY A 330 -8.56 16.76 3.39
C GLY A 330 -9.11 17.90 4.26
N ASP A 331 -8.25 18.87 4.54
CA ASP A 331 -8.65 20.06 5.30
C ASP A 331 -9.47 21.04 4.42
N THR A 332 -9.37 20.88 3.11
CA THR A 332 -10.06 21.71 2.10
C THR A 332 -10.74 20.86 1.03
N GLU A 333 -11.67 21.45 0.29
CA GLU A 333 -12.34 20.82 -0.87
C GLU A 333 -11.37 20.41 -2.00
N LYS A 334 -10.16 20.97 -2.03
CA LYS A 334 -9.14 20.60 -3.02
C LYS A 334 -8.36 19.34 -2.65
N GLU A 335 -8.42 18.94 -1.38
CA GLU A 335 -7.55 17.90 -0.85
C GLU A 335 -8.27 16.57 -0.66
N GLY A 336 -9.59 16.59 -0.40
CA GLY A 336 -10.28 15.32 -0.20
C GLY A 336 -11.69 15.44 0.40
N LEU A 337 -12.09 14.35 1.05
CA LEU A 337 -13.37 14.23 1.74
C LEU A 337 -13.40 15.07 3.01
N SER A 338 -14.57 15.56 3.34
CA SER A 338 -14.82 16.38 4.54
C SER A 338 -14.85 15.58 5.86
N SER A 339 -14.97 14.25 5.80
CA SER A 339 -15.01 13.34 6.95
C SER A 339 -14.55 11.93 6.54
N PRO A 340 -13.87 11.19 7.43
CA PRO A 340 -13.42 9.82 7.16
C PRO A 340 -14.54 8.79 7.24
N ILE A 341 -15.68 9.12 7.86
CA ILE A 341 -16.79 8.18 8.03
C ILE A 341 -17.74 8.33 6.85
N VAL A 342 -17.60 7.41 5.91
CA VAL A 342 -18.33 7.39 4.63
C VAL A 342 -19.58 6.50 4.78
N GLY A 343 -20.71 6.98 4.26
CA GLY A 343 -21.97 6.27 4.17
C GLY A 343 -22.35 5.88 2.75
N ARG A 344 -23.62 6.10 2.37
CA ARG A 344 -24.13 5.78 1.03
C ARG A 344 -23.56 6.70 -0.03
N MET A 345 -23.53 6.19 -1.26
CA MET A 345 -23.05 6.92 -2.43
C MET A 345 -24.03 6.76 -3.58
N THR A 346 -24.05 7.76 -4.47
CA THR A 346 -24.75 7.70 -5.76
C THR A 346 -23.96 8.48 -6.81
N GLU A 347 -24.22 8.19 -8.07
CA GLU A 347 -23.59 8.87 -9.22
C GLU A 347 -24.62 9.76 -9.91
N ASP A 348 -24.23 10.99 -10.27
CA ASP A 348 -25.07 11.89 -11.05
C ASP A 348 -24.94 11.64 -12.56
N LYS A 349 -25.68 12.39 -13.39
CA LYS A 349 -25.65 12.26 -14.86
C LYS A 349 -24.30 12.58 -15.49
N ASP A 350 -23.48 13.39 -14.83
CA ASP A 350 -22.19 13.86 -15.32
C ASP A 350 -21.04 12.93 -14.90
N GLY A 351 -21.33 11.88 -14.11
CA GLY A 351 -20.38 10.91 -13.59
C GLY A 351 -19.70 11.34 -12.29
N ASN A 352 -20.20 12.40 -11.65
CA ASN A 352 -19.69 12.80 -10.33
C ASN A 352 -20.21 11.86 -9.26
N LEU A 353 -19.34 11.52 -8.30
CA LEU A 353 -19.68 10.65 -7.18
C LEU A 353 -20.13 11.51 -5.98
N TRP A 354 -21.38 11.30 -5.56
CA TRP A 354 -21.96 11.92 -4.38
C TRP A 354 -21.83 10.99 -3.18
N ILE A 355 -21.16 11.44 -2.14
CA ILE A 355 -20.72 10.63 -1.01
C ILE A 355 -21.30 11.23 0.27
N CYS A 356 -22.16 10.47 0.95
CA CYS A 356 -22.66 10.81 2.27
C CYS A 356 -21.57 10.63 3.32
N THR A 357 -21.47 11.54 4.27
CA THR A 357 -20.52 11.42 5.39
C THR A 357 -21.19 11.70 6.74
N GLU A 358 -20.61 11.17 7.81
CA GLU A 358 -21.00 11.53 9.16
C GLU A 358 -20.18 12.73 9.64
N GLY A 359 -20.89 13.82 9.96
CA GLY A 359 -20.29 15.08 10.42
C GLY A 359 -19.76 16.00 9.33
N GLY A 360 -19.55 15.52 8.10
CA GLY A 360 -19.01 16.29 6.99
C GLY A 360 -20.01 16.74 5.93
N GLY A 361 -21.29 16.35 6.03
CA GLY A 361 -22.32 16.63 5.03
C GLY A 361 -22.25 15.69 3.83
N VAL A 362 -22.49 16.21 2.63
CA VAL A 362 -22.35 15.50 1.34
C VAL A 362 -21.14 16.01 0.59
N ASN A 363 -20.32 15.07 0.11
CA ASN A 363 -19.16 15.36 -0.72
C ASN A 363 -19.48 14.98 -2.16
N VAL A 364 -19.15 15.84 -3.10
CA VAL A 364 -19.25 15.59 -4.54
C VAL A 364 -17.85 15.52 -5.10
N TYR A 365 -17.46 14.37 -5.58
CA TYR A 365 -16.20 14.16 -6.26
C TYR A 365 -16.37 14.22 -7.78
N ASP A 366 -15.78 15.25 -8.38
CA ASP A 366 -15.68 15.38 -9.83
C ASP A 366 -14.50 14.53 -10.33
N ARG A 367 -14.82 13.38 -10.91
CA ARG A 367 -13.82 12.45 -11.40
C ARG A 367 -12.99 12.99 -12.58
N LYS A 368 -13.54 13.93 -13.37
CA LYS A 368 -12.85 14.48 -14.54
C LYS A 368 -11.76 15.48 -14.13
N ASN A 369 -12.07 16.29 -13.12
CA ASN A 369 -11.19 17.35 -12.65
C ASN A 369 -10.40 16.98 -11.39
N ASN A 370 -10.69 15.81 -10.80
CA ASN A 370 -10.10 15.34 -9.53
C ASN A 370 -10.26 16.38 -8.41
N THR A 371 -11.47 16.91 -8.24
CA THR A 371 -11.80 17.93 -7.24
C THR A 371 -13.00 17.53 -6.44
N TYR A 372 -13.09 18.05 -5.20
CA TYR A 372 -14.23 17.85 -4.33
C TYR A 372 -14.99 19.15 -4.17
N ARG A 373 -16.28 19.04 -3.82
CA ARG A 373 -17.16 20.07 -3.35
C ARG A 373 -17.96 19.54 -2.17
N TRP A 374 -18.10 20.35 -1.10
CA TRP A 374 -18.78 19.95 0.11
C TRP A 374 -20.09 20.69 0.29
N TYR A 375 -21.19 19.98 0.49
CA TYR A 375 -22.46 20.53 0.94
C TYR A 375 -22.55 20.30 2.43
N ARG A 376 -22.29 21.34 3.21
CA ARG A 376 -22.37 21.34 4.68
C ARG A 376 -23.54 22.17 5.17
N HIS A 377 -24.02 21.85 6.38
CA HIS A 377 -24.99 22.68 7.07
C HIS A 377 -24.38 24.00 7.48
N GLU A 378 -25.04 25.10 7.10
CA GLU A 378 -24.70 26.46 7.50
C GLU A 378 -25.97 27.15 8.03
N GLU A 379 -25.92 27.59 9.28
CA GLU A 379 -27.07 28.21 9.93
C GLU A 379 -27.50 29.50 9.20
N GLY A 380 -28.81 29.63 8.98
CA GLY A 380 -29.37 30.80 8.29
C GLY A 380 -29.13 30.87 6.77
N LYS A 381 -28.44 29.88 6.18
CA LYS A 381 -28.21 29.83 4.73
C LYS A 381 -29.02 28.74 4.03
N ASN A 382 -29.11 28.86 2.70
CA ASN A 382 -29.66 27.81 1.86
C ASN A 382 -28.67 26.64 1.77
N SER A 383 -28.70 25.76 2.73
CA SER A 383 -27.79 24.64 2.88
C SER A 383 -28.52 23.35 3.30
N ILE A 384 -27.81 22.24 3.30
CA ILE A 384 -28.31 20.98 3.86
C ILE A 384 -28.70 21.17 5.34
N SER A 385 -29.73 20.45 5.79
CA SER A 385 -30.31 20.65 7.12
C SER A 385 -29.47 20.10 8.28
N HIS A 386 -28.52 19.18 8.01
CA HIS A 386 -27.65 18.56 9.01
C HIS A 386 -26.43 17.90 8.38
N ASN A 387 -25.28 17.87 9.08
CA ASN A 387 -24.02 17.31 8.54
C ASN A 387 -23.90 15.78 8.64
N ASN A 388 -24.73 15.11 9.42
CA ASN A 388 -24.79 13.65 9.43
C ASN A 388 -25.77 13.17 8.37
N VAL A 389 -25.23 12.65 7.25
CA VAL A 389 -26.03 12.21 6.10
C VAL A 389 -26.06 10.68 6.05
N LYS A 390 -27.27 10.12 6.00
CA LYS A 390 -27.50 8.67 6.06
C LYS A 390 -28.02 8.07 4.75
N ALA A 391 -28.76 8.85 3.95
CA ALA A 391 -29.38 8.41 2.71
C ALA A 391 -29.21 9.41 1.60
N ILE A 392 -29.08 8.90 0.38
CA ILE A 392 -29.01 9.71 -0.83
C ILE A 392 -29.65 8.97 -2.00
N TYR A 393 -30.45 9.68 -2.79
CA TYR A 393 -31.05 9.20 -4.01
C TYR A 393 -31.04 10.29 -5.08
N TYR A 394 -30.55 9.98 -6.27
CA TYR A 394 -30.53 10.89 -7.42
C TYR A 394 -31.71 10.63 -8.35
N ASP A 395 -32.64 11.58 -8.43
CA ASP A 395 -33.71 11.61 -9.44
C ASP A 395 -33.14 12.21 -10.73
N ARG A 396 -32.74 11.32 -11.62
CA ARG A 396 -32.09 11.69 -12.90
C ARG A 396 -33.02 12.47 -13.82
N THR A 397 -34.32 12.18 -13.79
CA THR A 397 -35.33 12.80 -14.66
C THR A 397 -35.55 14.27 -14.32
N ASN A 398 -35.63 14.57 -13.02
CA ASN A 398 -35.91 15.90 -12.52
C ASN A 398 -34.66 16.68 -12.13
N GLU A 399 -33.46 16.06 -12.17
CA GLU A 399 -32.17 16.62 -11.70
C GLU A 399 -32.23 17.05 -10.25
N ILE A 400 -32.81 16.18 -9.40
CA ILE A 400 -32.97 16.43 -7.98
C ILE A 400 -32.13 15.42 -7.19
N MET A 401 -31.38 15.90 -6.22
CA MET A 401 -30.73 15.06 -5.23
C MET A 401 -31.56 15.05 -3.95
N TRP A 402 -32.07 13.87 -3.58
CA TRP A 402 -32.77 13.64 -2.33
C TRP A 402 -31.80 13.15 -1.27
N ILE A 403 -31.78 13.82 -0.10
CA ILE A 403 -30.76 13.59 0.91
C ILE A 403 -31.46 13.42 2.28
N GLY A 404 -31.27 12.25 2.87
CA GLY A 404 -31.77 11.92 4.20
C GLY A 404 -30.70 12.18 5.26
N THR A 405 -31.05 12.91 6.30
CA THR A 405 -30.12 13.29 7.37
C THR A 405 -30.51 12.70 8.72
N HIS A 406 -29.55 12.68 9.64
CA HIS A 406 -29.79 12.39 11.05
C HIS A 406 -30.18 13.69 11.77
N LEU A 407 -31.44 13.78 12.22
CA LEU A 407 -32.05 14.94 12.91
C LEU A 407 -32.40 16.16 12.02
N GLY A 408 -32.19 16.13 10.72
CA GLY A 408 -32.50 17.23 9.80
C GLY A 408 -33.67 16.95 8.85
N GLY A 409 -34.23 15.74 8.86
CA GLY A 409 -35.27 15.31 7.95
C GLY A 409 -34.81 14.98 6.54
N LEU A 410 -35.71 15.14 5.56
CA LEU A 410 -35.48 14.89 4.15
C LEU A 410 -35.18 16.22 3.43
N ASN A 411 -34.06 16.28 2.71
CA ASN A 411 -33.67 17.44 1.91
C ASN A 411 -33.86 17.11 0.42
N LYS A 412 -34.40 18.07 -0.29
CA LYS A 412 -34.47 18.14 -1.75
C LYS A 412 -33.48 19.18 -2.22
N LEU A 413 -32.45 18.80 -2.95
CA LEU A 413 -31.55 19.72 -3.64
C LEU A 413 -31.88 19.71 -5.15
N ASP A 414 -32.34 20.83 -5.65
CA ASP A 414 -32.49 21.04 -7.09
C ASP A 414 -31.11 21.41 -7.68
N LEU A 415 -30.55 20.54 -8.49
CA LEU A 415 -29.19 20.68 -9.03
C LEU A 415 -29.07 21.82 -10.06
N ARG A 416 -30.18 22.21 -10.69
CA ARG A 416 -30.21 23.32 -11.67
C ARG A 416 -30.13 24.69 -11.00
N THR A 417 -30.80 24.82 -9.85
CA THR A 417 -30.87 26.08 -9.12
C THR A 417 -29.98 26.15 -7.91
N ASN A 418 -29.40 25.00 -7.52
CA ASN A 418 -28.61 24.80 -6.31
C ASN A 418 -29.37 25.22 -5.02
N ARG A 419 -30.69 24.93 -4.98
CA ARG A 419 -31.55 25.29 -3.85
C ARG A 419 -32.00 24.07 -3.06
N PHE A 420 -31.92 24.20 -1.75
CA PHE A 420 -32.42 23.22 -0.81
C PHE A 420 -33.87 23.53 -0.39
N THR A 421 -34.69 22.47 -0.30
CA THR A 421 -35.99 22.45 0.38
C THR A 421 -35.93 21.36 1.42
N VAL A 422 -36.35 21.66 2.65
CA VAL A 422 -36.28 20.72 3.79
C VAL A 422 -37.69 20.33 4.23
N TYR A 423 -37.88 19.01 4.34
CA TYR A 423 -39.12 18.43 4.88
C TYR A 423 -38.79 17.81 6.25
N ARG A 424 -39.62 18.14 7.26
CA ARG A 424 -39.43 17.73 8.63
C ARG A 424 -40.67 17.11 9.22
N MET A 425 -40.52 16.36 10.32
CA MET A 425 -41.60 15.95 11.15
C MET A 425 -42.28 17.19 11.79
N LYS A 426 -43.60 17.20 11.78
CA LYS A 426 -44.42 18.21 12.47
C LYS A 426 -45.35 17.51 13.45
N ALA A 427 -45.25 17.86 14.73
CA ALA A 427 -46.13 17.29 15.76
C ALA A 427 -47.60 17.58 15.45
N GLY A 428 -48.42 16.51 15.45
CA GLY A 428 -49.85 16.60 15.17
C GLY A 428 -50.21 16.61 13.67
N ASP A 429 -49.26 16.66 12.75
CA ASP A 429 -49.50 16.58 11.30
C ASP A 429 -49.19 15.18 10.75
N PRO A 430 -50.20 14.32 10.52
CA PRO A 430 -50.00 12.97 10.04
C PRO A 430 -49.48 12.91 8.58
N THR A 431 -49.49 14.04 7.85
CA THR A 431 -49.00 14.15 6.48
C THR A 431 -47.54 14.59 6.44
N SER A 432 -46.92 14.88 7.57
CA SER A 432 -45.49 15.18 7.64
C SER A 432 -44.64 13.90 7.77
N LEU A 433 -43.32 14.02 7.73
CA LEU A 433 -42.40 12.88 7.93
C LEU A 433 -42.68 12.23 9.32
N PRO A 434 -42.57 10.89 9.42
CA PRO A 434 -42.73 10.19 10.71
C PRO A 434 -41.59 10.50 11.71
N SER A 435 -40.43 10.90 11.23
CA SER A 435 -39.27 11.31 12.03
C SER A 435 -38.29 12.14 11.21
N ASP A 436 -37.52 13.02 11.87
CA ASP A 436 -36.43 13.79 11.27
C ASP A 436 -35.14 12.96 11.04
N ILE A 437 -35.12 11.70 11.49
CA ILE A 437 -34.04 10.76 11.20
C ILE A 437 -34.44 9.92 10.01
N VAL A 438 -33.90 10.30 8.84
CA VAL A 438 -34.11 9.60 7.56
C VAL A 438 -32.93 8.67 7.29
N ARG A 439 -33.22 7.39 7.10
CA ARG A 439 -32.24 6.32 6.99
C ARG A 439 -32.04 5.79 5.57
N ASP A 440 -33.13 5.76 4.80
CA ASP A 440 -33.11 5.27 3.41
C ASP A 440 -34.15 5.95 2.54
N ILE A 441 -33.89 6.03 1.24
CA ILE A 441 -34.75 6.65 0.25
C ILE A 441 -34.69 5.78 -1.00
N VAL A 442 -35.84 5.25 -1.45
CA VAL A 442 -35.93 4.51 -2.71
C VAL A 442 -37.07 5.05 -3.55
N PRO A 443 -36.92 5.10 -4.90
CA PRO A 443 -37.97 5.57 -5.78
C PRO A 443 -39.08 4.53 -5.91
N TYR A 444 -40.33 5.00 -6.02
CA TYR A 444 -41.49 4.20 -6.33
C TYR A 444 -42.47 4.98 -7.21
N LYS A 445 -42.51 4.67 -8.51
CA LYS A 445 -43.27 5.42 -9.51
C LYS A 445 -42.94 6.91 -9.50
N ASP A 446 -43.92 7.77 -9.26
CA ASP A 446 -43.78 9.23 -9.10
C ASP A 446 -43.50 9.70 -7.68
N LYS A 447 -43.31 8.77 -6.72
CA LYS A 447 -43.12 9.00 -5.29
C LYS A 447 -41.81 8.42 -4.78
N LEU A 448 -41.52 8.68 -3.49
CA LEU A 448 -40.39 8.11 -2.79
C LEU A 448 -40.88 7.29 -1.59
N VAL A 449 -40.33 6.11 -1.40
CA VAL A 449 -40.45 5.40 -0.13
C VAL A 449 -39.32 5.86 0.77
N VAL A 450 -39.66 6.42 1.92
CA VAL A 450 -38.71 7.00 2.85
C VAL A 450 -38.74 6.22 4.16
N ALA A 451 -37.60 5.64 4.52
CA ALA A 451 -37.38 4.99 5.80
C ALA A 451 -36.93 6.00 6.84
N THR A 452 -37.61 6.00 7.98
CA THR A 452 -37.27 6.85 9.11
C THR A 452 -37.06 6.02 10.38
N GLN A 453 -36.63 6.68 11.44
CA GLN A 453 -36.54 6.01 12.76
C GLN A 453 -37.89 5.52 13.28
N ASN A 454 -39.01 6.16 12.90
CA ASN A 454 -40.34 5.86 13.40
C ASN A 454 -41.26 5.28 12.30
N GLY A 455 -40.73 4.44 11.43
CA GLY A 455 -41.47 3.75 10.38
C GLY A 455 -41.14 4.21 8.96
N VAL A 456 -41.98 3.76 8.02
CA VAL A 456 -41.81 3.98 6.57
C VAL A 456 -43.01 4.78 6.06
N CYS A 457 -42.74 5.76 5.21
CA CYS A 457 -43.78 6.52 4.54
C CYS A 457 -43.57 6.58 3.02
N LEU A 458 -44.67 6.75 2.29
CA LEU A 458 -44.70 7.09 0.88
C LEU A 458 -44.77 8.61 0.77
N PHE A 459 -43.65 9.23 0.38
CA PHE A 459 -43.54 10.68 0.22
C PHE A 459 -43.89 11.11 -1.22
N ASN A 460 -44.75 12.12 -1.33
CA ASN A 460 -45.09 12.71 -2.63
C ASN A 460 -44.25 13.97 -2.89
N PRO A 461 -43.31 13.95 -3.87
CA PRO A 461 -42.47 15.10 -4.17
C PRO A 461 -43.22 16.34 -4.65
N ALA A 462 -44.41 16.20 -5.25
CA ALA A 462 -45.18 17.32 -5.80
C ALA A 462 -45.91 18.11 -4.71
N THR A 463 -46.40 17.43 -3.66
CA THR A 463 -47.14 18.05 -2.57
C THR A 463 -46.34 18.26 -1.31
N GLY A 464 -45.21 17.54 -1.17
CA GLY A 464 -44.38 17.53 0.02
C GLY A 464 -45.01 16.77 1.21
N THR A 465 -45.97 15.90 0.94
CA THR A 465 -46.74 15.18 1.99
C THR A 465 -46.33 13.70 2.01
N CYS A 466 -46.49 13.10 3.19
CA CYS A 466 -46.24 11.69 3.47
C CYS A 466 -47.56 10.93 3.70
N GLN A 467 -47.65 9.74 3.18
CA GLN A 467 -48.60 8.73 3.59
C GLN A 467 -47.82 7.66 4.40
N GLN A 468 -48.12 7.49 5.66
CA GLN A 468 -47.46 6.49 6.47
C GLN A 468 -47.91 5.09 6.06
N LEU A 469 -46.94 4.19 5.73
CA LEU A 469 -47.18 2.84 5.27
C LEU A 469 -47.26 1.86 6.45
N PHE A 470 -46.23 1.91 7.31
CA PHE A 470 -46.12 0.97 8.43
C PHE A 470 -45.64 1.68 9.70
N LYS A 471 -46.29 1.39 10.86
CA LYS A 471 -45.83 1.72 12.20
C LYS A 471 -45.53 0.48 13.02
N GLU A 472 -46.20 -0.62 12.69
CA GLU A 472 -46.18 -1.85 13.46
C GLU A 472 -46.10 -3.05 12.52
N THR A 473 -45.54 -4.15 13.03
CA THR A 473 -45.56 -5.45 12.34
C THR A 473 -46.96 -6.04 12.34
N LYS A 474 -47.21 -7.09 11.58
CA LYS A 474 -48.49 -7.84 11.60
C LYS A 474 -48.84 -8.37 13.00
N GLU A 475 -47.86 -8.50 13.87
CA GLU A 475 -48.02 -8.97 15.26
C GLU A 475 -48.16 -7.82 16.26
N GLY A 476 -48.39 -6.58 15.82
CA GLY A 476 -48.62 -5.41 16.66
C GLY A 476 -47.36 -4.88 17.38
N ARG A 477 -46.16 -5.29 16.94
CA ARG A 477 -44.92 -4.75 17.47
C ARG A 477 -44.51 -3.51 16.66
N GLY A 478 -44.18 -2.43 17.33
CA GLY A 478 -43.67 -1.21 16.67
C GLY A 478 -42.50 -1.54 15.76
N ILE A 479 -42.56 -1.08 14.51
CA ILE A 479 -41.41 -1.13 13.60
C ILE A 479 -40.42 -0.13 14.15
N GLY A 480 -39.40 -0.64 14.81
CA GLY A 480 -38.28 0.16 15.31
C GLY A 480 -37.53 0.83 14.19
N MET A 481 -36.29 1.17 14.43
CA MET A 481 -35.43 1.85 13.47
C MET A 481 -35.27 1.05 12.16
N VAL A 482 -35.81 1.56 11.05
CA VAL A 482 -35.67 0.99 9.71
C VAL A 482 -34.27 1.31 9.20
N ALA A 483 -33.53 0.29 8.81
CA ALA A 483 -32.13 0.42 8.38
C ALA A 483 -31.99 0.58 6.87
N SER A 484 -32.79 -0.16 6.08
CA SER A 484 -32.69 -0.16 4.63
C SER A 484 -34.00 -0.58 3.97
N LEU A 485 -34.18 -0.14 2.72
CA LEU A 485 -35.31 -0.43 1.85
C LEU A 485 -34.82 -1.04 0.54
N CYS A 486 -35.59 -1.94 -0.02
CA CYS A 486 -35.40 -2.44 -1.37
C CYS A 486 -36.75 -2.65 -2.03
N ILE A 487 -36.90 -2.24 -3.28
CA ILE A 487 -38.10 -2.51 -4.10
C ILE A 487 -37.65 -3.40 -5.26
N ASP A 488 -38.28 -4.56 -5.39
CA ASP A 488 -38.02 -5.48 -6.50
C ASP A 488 -38.71 -5.04 -7.79
N LYS A 489 -38.49 -5.80 -8.86
CA LYS A 489 -39.04 -5.51 -10.19
C LYS A 489 -40.58 -5.62 -10.25
N ASP A 490 -41.17 -6.35 -9.31
CA ASP A 490 -42.63 -6.58 -9.23
C ASP A 490 -43.31 -5.53 -8.34
N GLY A 491 -42.53 -4.59 -7.77
CA GLY A 491 -43.01 -3.53 -6.90
C GLY A 491 -43.17 -3.96 -5.44
N THR A 492 -42.60 -5.10 -5.04
CA THR A 492 -42.63 -5.58 -3.65
C THR A 492 -41.58 -4.81 -2.84
N LEU A 493 -42.02 -4.19 -1.76
CA LEU A 493 -41.15 -3.47 -0.82
C LEU A 493 -40.63 -4.41 0.27
N SER A 494 -39.31 -4.56 0.34
CA SER A 494 -38.60 -5.23 1.44
C SER A 494 -38.06 -4.19 2.41
N VAL A 495 -38.24 -4.42 3.70
CA VAL A 495 -37.86 -3.48 4.77
C VAL A 495 -36.98 -4.20 5.79
N SER A 496 -35.74 -3.71 5.98
CA SER A 496 -34.82 -4.19 7.00
C SER A 496 -34.86 -3.28 8.24
N TYR A 497 -34.99 -3.84 9.47
CA TYR A 497 -34.98 -3.10 10.72
C TYR A 497 -34.22 -3.81 11.85
N THR A 498 -33.78 -3.05 12.85
CA THR A 498 -32.66 -3.44 13.73
C THR A 498 -33.08 -4.22 15.00
N HIS A 499 -34.22 -4.91 15.10
CA HIS A 499 -34.54 -5.68 16.30
C HIS A 499 -35.16 -7.07 16.08
N LEU A 500 -35.17 -7.56 14.84
CA LEU A 500 -35.55 -8.95 14.57
C LEU A 500 -34.57 -9.58 13.59
N ARG A 501 -34.15 -10.82 13.89
CA ARG A 501 -33.52 -11.70 12.88
C ARG A 501 -34.44 -11.75 11.67
N ALA A 502 -33.82 -11.67 10.47
CA ALA A 502 -34.48 -11.60 9.18
C ALA A 502 -35.77 -12.44 9.10
N HIS A 503 -36.90 -11.79 9.24
CA HIS A 503 -38.17 -12.24 8.71
C HIS A 503 -38.58 -11.18 7.70
N GLU A 504 -38.63 -11.56 6.45
CA GLU A 504 -39.05 -10.70 5.35
C GLU A 504 -40.52 -10.25 5.59
N THR A 505 -40.72 -8.97 5.75
CA THR A 505 -42.03 -8.37 5.58
C THR A 505 -42.12 -7.84 4.18
N SER A 506 -42.59 -8.68 3.25
CA SER A 506 -42.98 -8.24 1.92
C SER A 506 -44.35 -7.61 1.94
N ALA A 507 -44.48 -6.39 1.47
CA ALA A 507 -45.74 -5.74 1.19
C ALA A 507 -45.79 -5.35 -0.30
N HIS A 508 -46.91 -5.68 -0.95
CA HIS A 508 -47.19 -5.13 -2.25
C HIS A 508 -47.70 -3.68 -2.08
N LEU A 509 -47.04 -2.74 -2.77
CA LEU A 509 -47.40 -1.32 -2.82
C LEU A 509 -48.39 -1.03 -3.92
#